data_94778702846e389ec4539fdb1dc870c0
#
_entry.id   94778702846e389ec4539fdb1dc870c0
#
_cell.length_a   1.000
_cell.length_b   1.000
_cell.length_c   1.000
_cell.angle_alpha   90.00
_cell.angle_beta   90.00
_cell.angle_gamma   90.00
#
_symmetry.space_group_name_H-M   'P 1'
#
loop_
_entity.id
_entity.type
_entity.pdbx_description
1 polymer ?
#
loop_
_entity_poly.entity_id
_entity_poly.type
_entity_poly.pdbx_seq_one_letter_code
_entity_poly.pdbx_strand_id
1 'polypeptide(L)'
;SSDEGREKILSACPDPDILVGTCTPPPFTYSYEEVSTEEWRQTLDVSLLSPVEFMKAIIPGMVKRKWGRIVNIGTGAAKTPAEVRILSGPPRAALVNYSVAVSKKVAKHNVVINNILPGMHHTASIADRYNKLAEENGTTYDEEIEKFVNNWKIPAKKFGSSDDLGSFVAMF
;
A
#
# COMPACT_ATOMS: atom_id res chain seq x y z
N SER A 1 4.96 3.38 -12.40
CA SER A 1 5.47 2.02 -12.51
C SER A 1 5.59 1.65 -13.98
N SER A 2 6.81 1.48 -14.47
CA SER A 2 7.11 1.12 -15.86
C SER A 2 7.73 -0.29 -15.91
N ASP A 3 7.66 -0.93 -17.08
CA ASP A 3 8.33 -2.21 -17.31
C ASP A 3 9.83 -2.10 -17.06
N GLU A 4 10.45 -1.06 -17.63
CA GLU A 4 11.88 -0.74 -17.42
C GLU A 4 12.24 -0.60 -15.92
N GLY A 5 11.41 0.10 -15.14
CA GLY A 5 11.63 0.24 -13.70
C GLY A 5 11.54 -1.09 -12.95
N ARG A 6 10.62 -1.98 -13.33
CA ARG A 6 10.53 -3.32 -12.76
C ARG A 6 11.72 -4.19 -13.14
N GLU A 7 12.12 -4.17 -14.42
CA GLU A 7 13.29 -4.89 -14.91
C GLU A 7 14.56 -4.46 -14.19
N LYS A 8 14.74 -3.16 -13.96
CA LYS A 8 15.88 -2.63 -13.22
C LYS A 8 15.94 -3.17 -11.79
N ILE A 9 14.81 -3.22 -11.09
CA ILE A 9 14.74 -3.75 -9.72
C ILE A 9 15.02 -5.25 -9.72
N LEU A 10 14.38 -6.01 -10.61
CA LEU A 10 14.58 -7.47 -10.72
C LEU A 10 16.00 -7.83 -11.14
N SER A 11 16.64 -7.02 -11.99
CA SER A 11 18.05 -7.23 -12.35
C SER A 11 19.01 -6.97 -11.19
N ALA A 12 18.68 -6.02 -10.32
CA ALA A 12 19.47 -5.74 -9.11
C ALA A 12 19.31 -6.82 -8.02
N CYS A 13 18.14 -7.47 -7.96
CA CYS A 13 17.84 -8.56 -7.02
C CYS A 13 16.98 -9.61 -7.72
N PRO A 14 17.59 -10.52 -8.51
CA PRO A 14 16.84 -11.42 -9.40
C PRO A 14 16.13 -12.56 -8.68
N ASP A 15 16.58 -12.93 -7.49
CA ASP A 15 16.01 -14.06 -6.73
C ASP A 15 15.84 -13.70 -5.23
N PRO A 16 14.98 -12.73 -4.89
CA PRO A 16 14.80 -12.28 -3.52
C PRO A 16 14.11 -13.34 -2.67
N ASP A 17 14.52 -13.45 -1.42
CA ASP A 17 13.87 -14.26 -0.41
C ASP A 17 12.62 -13.58 0.15
N ILE A 18 12.67 -12.25 0.25
CA ILE A 18 11.59 -11.44 0.82
C ILE A 18 11.24 -10.32 -0.15
N LEU A 19 9.94 -10.13 -0.37
CA LEU A 19 9.39 -8.95 -1.06
C LEU A 19 8.48 -8.18 -0.12
N VAL A 20 8.82 -6.92 0.15
CA VAL A 20 7.90 -5.96 0.78
C VAL A 20 7.44 -4.98 -0.27
N GLY A 21 6.17 -5.12 -0.70
CA GLY A 21 5.54 -4.27 -1.71
C GLY A 21 4.82 -3.10 -1.07
N THR A 22 5.19 -1.88 -1.45
CA THR A 22 4.45 -0.66 -1.12
C THR A 22 4.40 0.25 -2.34
N CYS A 23 3.43 1.14 -2.38
CA CYS A 23 3.31 2.14 -3.46
C CYS A 23 2.80 3.46 -2.90
N THR A 24 3.17 4.55 -3.60
CA THR A 24 2.62 5.88 -3.30
C THR A 24 1.10 5.85 -3.45
N PRO A 25 0.34 6.28 -2.43
CA PRO A 25 -1.11 6.36 -2.54
C PRO A 25 -1.50 7.45 -3.54
N PRO A 26 -2.60 7.23 -4.31
CA PRO A 26 -3.18 8.30 -5.11
C PRO A 26 -3.71 9.42 -4.21
N PRO A 27 -3.89 10.64 -4.74
CA PRO A 27 -4.50 11.73 -3.99
C PRO A 27 -5.91 11.38 -3.51
N PHE A 28 -6.44 12.19 -2.59
CA PHE A 28 -7.85 12.12 -2.24
C PHE A 28 -8.72 12.55 -3.42
N THR A 29 -9.85 11.87 -3.60
CA THR A 29 -10.82 12.13 -4.66
C THR A 29 -12.13 12.58 -4.04
N TYR A 30 -12.52 13.82 -4.28
CA TYR A 30 -13.70 14.44 -3.66
C TYR A 30 -14.95 14.34 -4.53
N SER A 31 -14.80 14.11 -5.84
CA SER A 31 -15.88 13.88 -6.79
C SER A 31 -15.58 12.62 -7.58
N TYR A 32 -16.45 11.61 -7.49
CA TYR A 32 -16.25 10.36 -8.24
C TYR A 32 -16.53 10.54 -9.74
N GLU A 33 -17.39 11.50 -10.10
CA GLU A 33 -17.73 11.79 -11.48
C GLU A 33 -16.57 12.42 -12.26
N GLU A 34 -15.66 13.10 -11.57
CA GLU A 34 -14.52 13.78 -12.18
C GLU A 34 -13.33 12.88 -12.40
N VAL A 35 -13.35 11.66 -11.87
CA VAL A 35 -12.24 10.72 -12.02
C VAL A 35 -12.19 10.20 -13.45
N SER A 36 -11.12 10.54 -14.14
CA SER A 36 -10.90 10.12 -15.52
C SER A 36 -10.53 8.63 -15.62
N THR A 37 -10.79 8.06 -16.79
CA THR A 37 -10.34 6.69 -17.11
C THR A 37 -8.81 6.57 -17.04
N GLU A 38 -8.08 7.64 -17.34
CA GLU A 38 -6.62 7.65 -17.29
C GLU A 38 -6.08 7.58 -15.87
N GLU A 39 -6.69 8.31 -14.92
CA GLU A 39 -6.35 8.19 -13.49
C GLU A 39 -6.63 6.78 -12.96
N TRP A 40 -7.72 6.14 -13.41
CA TRP A 40 -8.00 4.74 -13.11
C TRP A 40 -6.90 3.82 -13.64
N ARG A 41 -6.49 3.96 -14.91
CA ARG A 41 -5.42 3.15 -15.50
C ARG A 41 -4.12 3.29 -14.73
N GLN A 42 -3.70 4.53 -14.50
CA GLN A 42 -2.48 4.83 -13.75
C GLN A 42 -2.50 4.22 -12.34
N THR A 43 -3.63 4.33 -11.66
CA THR A 43 -3.77 3.80 -10.31
C THR A 43 -3.78 2.26 -10.30
N LEU A 44 -4.43 1.62 -11.27
CA LEU A 44 -4.39 0.17 -11.45
C LEU A 44 -2.98 -0.32 -11.76
N ASP A 45 -2.25 0.37 -12.62
CA ASP A 45 -0.87 0.02 -12.96
C ASP A 45 0.04 0.06 -11.73
N VAL A 46 -0.06 1.11 -10.91
CA VAL A 46 0.78 1.28 -9.73
C VAL A 46 0.36 0.35 -8.59
N SER A 47 -0.93 0.28 -8.30
CA SER A 47 -1.43 -0.32 -7.06
C SER A 47 -1.85 -1.79 -7.19
N LEU A 48 -2.00 -2.29 -8.42
CA LEU A 48 -2.39 -3.67 -8.70
C LEU A 48 -1.41 -4.37 -9.64
N LEU A 49 -1.24 -3.87 -10.87
CA LEU A 49 -0.50 -4.60 -11.90
C LEU A 49 0.99 -4.70 -11.55
N SER A 50 1.61 -3.63 -11.07
CA SER A 50 3.02 -3.65 -10.70
C SER A 50 3.33 -4.67 -9.59
N PRO A 51 2.62 -4.72 -8.45
CA PRO A 51 2.78 -5.79 -7.46
C PRO A 51 2.54 -7.21 -8.02
N VAL A 52 1.54 -7.36 -8.89
CA VAL A 52 1.25 -8.65 -9.54
C VAL A 52 2.44 -9.11 -10.39
N GLU A 53 3.02 -8.22 -11.22
CA GLU A 53 4.16 -8.56 -12.07
C GLU A 53 5.41 -8.88 -11.23
N PHE A 54 5.68 -8.17 -10.13
CA PHE A 54 6.75 -8.56 -9.20
C PHE A 54 6.51 -9.96 -8.63
N MET A 55 5.31 -10.25 -8.13
CA MET A 55 4.99 -11.58 -7.61
C MET A 55 5.14 -12.67 -8.67
N LYS A 56 4.69 -12.44 -9.90
CA LYS A 56 4.87 -13.38 -11.02
C LYS A 56 6.33 -13.68 -11.30
N ALA A 57 7.18 -12.67 -11.24
CA ALA A 57 8.60 -12.81 -11.54
C ALA A 57 9.36 -13.60 -10.46
N ILE A 58 9.06 -13.37 -9.16
CA ILE A 58 9.88 -13.90 -8.06
C ILE A 58 9.35 -15.20 -7.44
N ILE A 59 8.05 -15.44 -7.47
CA ILE A 59 7.44 -16.65 -6.87
C ILE A 59 8.04 -17.96 -7.39
N PRO A 60 8.34 -18.13 -8.68
CA PRO A 60 8.97 -19.35 -9.17
C PRO A 60 10.28 -19.71 -8.47
N GLY A 61 11.15 -18.72 -8.22
CA GLY A 61 12.39 -18.89 -7.46
C GLY A 61 12.11 -19.30 -6.00
N MET A 62 11.19 -18.61 -5.34
CA MET A 62 10.77 -18.94 -3.97
C MET A 62 10.21 -20.36 -3.86
N VAL A 63 9.38 -20.79 -4.81
CA VAL A 63 8.82 -22.14 -4.88
C VAL A 63 9.94 -23.19 -5.06
N LYS A 64 10.92 -22.93 -5.93
CA LYS A 64 12.06 -23.84 -6.19
C LYS A 64 12.88 -24.08 -4.93
N ARG A 65 13.19 -23.03 -4.15
CA ARG A 65 13.95 -23.15 -2.89
C ARG A 65 13.09 -23.50 -1.67
N LYS A 66 11.77 -23.64 -1.85
CA LYS A 66 10.80 -23.97 -0.78
C LYS A 66 10.80 -22.96 0.38
N TRP A 67 11.02 -21.71 0.05
CA TRP A 67 10.98 -20.61 1.01
C TRP A 67 10.76 -19.27 0.29
N GLY A 68 9.90 -18.43 0.88
CA GLY A 68 9.69 -17.05 0.44
C GLY A 68 8.68 -16.34 1.31
N ARG A 69 8.86 -15.02 1.45
CA ARG A 69 7.95 -14.14 2.20
C ARG A 69 7.58 -12.93 1.36
N ILE A 70 6.29 -12.73 1.19
CA ILE A 70 5.75 -11.57 0.46
C ILE A 70 4.81 -10.82 1.39
N VAL A 71 5.04 -9.53 1.56
CA VAL A 71 4.19 -8.64 2.34
C VAL A 71 3.77 -7.47 1.47
N ASN A 72 2.48 -7.38 1.14
CA ASN A 72 1.91 -6.24 0.44
C ASN A 72 1.35 -5.23 1.45
N ILE A 73 1.87 -4.01 1.44
CA ILE A 73 1.37 -2.92 2.28
C ILE A 73 0.31 -2.17 1.47
N GLY A 74 -0.94 -2.40 1.82
CA GLY A 74 -2.11 -1.81 1.18
C GLY A 74 -2.65 -0.58 1.90
N THR A 75 -3.96 -0.58 2.12
CA THR A 75 -4.69 0.48 2.86
C THR A 75 -5.91 -0.10 3.54
N GLY A 76 -6.29 0.46 4.68
CA GLY A 76 -7.55 0.13 5.35
C GLY A 76 -8.78 0.32 4.47
N ALA A 77 -8.73 1.24 3.50
CA ALA A 77 -9.81 1.47 2.54
C ALA A 77 -10.08 0.26 1.61
N ALA A 78 -9.15 -0.70 1.50
CA ALA A 78 -9.39 -1.95 0.78
C ALA A 78 -10.43 -2.86 1.47
N LYS A 79 -10.60 -2.71 2.78
CA LYS A 79 -11.57 -3.47 3.59
C LYS A 79 -12.76 -2.60 4.00
N THR A 80 -12.49 -1.34 4.33
CA THR A 80 -13.51 -0.38 4.77
C THR A 80 -13.47 0.81 3.81
N PRO A 81 -14.29 0.80 2.75
CA PRO A 81 -14.30 1.86 1.74
C PRO A 81 -14.59 3.23 2.36
N ALA A 82 -13.94 4.25 1.82
CA ALA A 82 -14.15 5.64 2.19
C ALA A 82 -14.35 6.48 0.91
N GLU A 83 -15.28 7.42 0.95
CA GLU A 83 -15.70 8.24 -0.20
C GLU A 83 -14.53 8.87 -0.95
N VAL A 84 -13.60 9.49 -0.20
CA VAL A 84 -12.43 10.16 -0.79
C VAL A 84 -11.28 9.21 -1.16
N ARG A 85 -11.47 7.89 -1.06
CA ARG A 85 -10.44 6.87 -1.34
C ARG A 85 -10.80 5.95 -2.51
N ILE A 86 -11.68 6.37 -3.41
CA ILE A 86 -12.15 5.55 -4.53
C ILE A 86 -11.02 5.09 -5.47
N LEU A 87 -10.01 5.89 -5.69
CA LEU A 87 -8.82 5.47 -6.45
C LEU A 87 -7.87 4.59 -5.62
N SER A 88 -7.93 4.67 -4.29
CA SER A 88 -6.99 3.97 -3.41
C SER A 88 -7.48 2.59 -2.97
N GLY A 89 -8.75 2.49 -2.58
CA GLY A 89 -9.34 1.26 -2.02
C GLY A 89 -9.46 0.13 -3.02
N PRO A 90 -10.20 0.30 -4.13
CA PRO A 90 -10.54 -0.77 -5.06
C PRO A 90 -9.34 -1.51 -5.66
N PRO A 91 -8.29 -0.85 -6.18
CA PRO A 91 -7.12 -1.55 -6.71
C PRO A 91 -6.40 -2.40 -5.67
N ARG A 92 -6.33 -1.90 -4.42
CA ARG A 92 -5.69 -2.64 -3.32
C ARG A 92 -6.57 -3.77 -2.79
N ALA A 93 -7.89 -3.63 -2.84
CA ALA A 93 -8.81 -4.73 -2.58
C ALA A 93 -8.65 -5.85 -3.62
N ALA A 94 -8.48 -5.49 -4.89
CA ALA A 94 -8.17 -6.43 -5.96
C ALA A 94 -6.82 -7.14 -5.73
N LEU A 95 -5.78 -6.41 -5.29
CA LEU A 95 -4.49 -7.01 -4.93
C LEU A 95 -4.61 -7.99 -3.76
N VAL A 96 -5.39 -7.66 -2.73
CA VAL A 96 -5.66 -8.59 -1.61
C VAL A 96 -6.31 -9.87 -2.13
N ASN A 97 -7.35 -9.74 -2.96
CA ASN A 97 -8.04 -10.90 -3.53
C ASN A 97 -7.09 -11.77 -4.36
N TYR A 98 -6.31 -11.17 -5.26
CA TYR A 98 -5.28 -11.86 -6.05
C TYR A 98 -4.26 -12.58 -5.15
N SER A 99 -3.73 -11.90 -4.15
CA SER A 99 -2.74 -12.43 -3.21
C SER A 99 -3.25 -13.67 -2.48
N VAL A 100 -4.50 -13.64 -2.01
CA VAL A 100 -5.15 -14.78 -1.34
C VAL A 100 -5.30 -15.96 -2.31
N ALA A 101 -5.69 -15.70 -3.56
CA ALA A 101 -5.83 -16.75 -4.56
C ALA A 101 -4.47 -17.41 -4.88
N VAL A 102 -3.41 -16.63 -5.04
CA VAL A 102 -2.05 -17.14 -5.30
C VAL A 102 -1.48 -17.88 -4.09
N SER A 103 -1.69 -17.36 -2.88
CA SER A 103 -1.18 -17.96 -1.64
C SER A 103 -1.62 -19.43 -1.49
N LYS A 104 -2.87 -19.74 -1.85
CA LYS A 104 -3.41 -21.12 -1.83
C LYS A 104 -2.62 -22.10 -2.72
N LYS A 105 -1.99 -21.61 -3.79
CA LYS A 105 -1.19 -22.44 -4.71
C LYS A 105 0.24 -22.66 -4.19
N VAL A 106 0.80 -21.66 -3.50
CA VAL A 106 2.22 -21.63 -3.16
C VAL A 106 2.53 -21.97 -1.70
N ALA A 107 1.55 -21.96 -0.81
CA ALA A 107 1.70 -22.25 0.62
C ALA A 107 2.35 -23.62 0.89
N LYS A 108 2.03 -24.65 0.11
CA LYS A 108 2.64 -26.00 0.19
C LYS A 108 4.16 -26.00 -0.06
N HIS A 109 4.69 -24.93 -0.62
CA HIS A 109 6.12 -24.74 -0.87
C HIS A 109 6.77 -23.79 0.15
N ASN A 110 6.10 -23.53 1.27
CA ASN A 110 6.57 -22.59 2.30
C ASN A 110 6.78 -21.15 1.75
N VAL A 111 5.99 -20.76 0.75
CA VAL A 111 5.90 -19.38 0.29
C VAL A 111 4.66 -18.76 0.88
N VAL A 112 4.85 -17.71 1.69
CA VAL A 112 3.78 -17.04 2.44
C VAL A 112 3.56 -15.65 1.87
N ILE A 113 2.29 -15.30 1.64
CA ILE A 113 1.89 -13.97 1.14
C ILE A 113 0.93 -13.34 2.14
N ASN A 114 1.33 -12.21 2.72
CA ASN A 114 0.53 -11.44 3.64
C ASN A 114 0.14 -10.09 3.03
N ASN A 115 -1.03 -9.58 3.41
CA ASN A 115 -1.47 -8.24 3.08
C ASN A 115 -1.72 -7.47 4.38
N ILE A 116 -1.02 -6.36 4.56
CA ILE A 116 -1.20 -5.46 5.69
C ILE A 116 -1.98 -4.26 5.20
N LEU A 117 -3.08 -3.94 5.89
CA LEU A 117 -4.00 -2.87 5.52
C LEU A 117 -3.97 -1.77 6.61
N PRO A 118 -2.92 -0.95 6.63
CA PRO A 118 -2.77 0.06 7.67
C PRO A 118 -3.81 1.17 7.54
N GLY A 119 -4.10 1.80 8.68
CA GLY A 119 -4.74 3.10 8.75
C GLY A 119 -3.74 4.24 8.49
N MET A 120 -3.98 5.38 9.14
CA MET A 120 -3.08 6.54 9.02
C MET A 120 -1.87 6.38 9.94
N HIS A 121 -0.69 6.62 9.38
CA HIS A 121 0.59 6.56 10.07
C HIS A 121 1.39 7.84 9.80
N HIS A 122 2.19 8.26 10.76
CA HIS A 122 3.15 9.35 10.57
C HIS A 122 4.23 8.90 9.59
N THR A 123 4.35 9.60 8.46
CA THR A 123 5.38 9.41 7.45
C THR A 123 5.89 10.78 7.01
N ALA A 124 7.05 10.85 6.35
CA ALA A 124 7.56 12.12 5.83
C ALA A 124 6.54 12.83 4.93
N SER A 125 5.90 12.11 4.02
CA SER A 125 4.86 12.67 3.13
C SER A 125 3.63 13.19 3.89
N ILE A 126 3.26 12.57 4.99
CA ILE A 126 2.18 13.05 5.87
C ILE A 126 2.63 14.30 6.61
N ALA A 127 3.87 14.31 7.14
CA ALA A 127 4.42 15.47 7.81
C ALA A 127 4.46 16.69 6.88
N ASP A 128 5.01 16.54 5.68
CA ASP A 128 5.09 17.61 4.68
C ASP A 128 3.70 18.16 4.33
N ARG A 129 2.74 17.28 4.10
CA ARG A 129 1.36 17.68 3.77
C ARG A 129 0.70 18.48 4.88
N TYR A 130 0.78 17.99 6.13
CA TYR A 130 0.07 18.62 7.24
C TYR A 130 0.79 19.85 7.77
N ASN A 131 2.11 19.93 7.63
CA ASN A 131 2.84 21.19 7.89
C ASN A 131 2.41 22.28 6.90
N LYS A 132 2.33 21.96 5.60
CA LYS A 132 1.83 22.90 4.59
C LYS A 132 0.39 23.33 4.87
N LEU A 133 -0.48 22.41 5.24
CA LEU A 133 -1.88 22.71 5.59
C LEU A 133 -1.96 23.62 6.84
N ALA A 134 -1.09 23.38 7.82
CA ALA A 134 -1.00 24.20 9.03
C ALA A 134 -0.56 25.63 8.69
N GLU A 135 0.42 25.82 7.81
CA GLU A 135 0.84 27.12 7.30
C GLU A 135 -0.31 27.85 6.58
N GLU A 136 -1.03 27.15 5.69
CA GLU A 136 -2.17 27.69 4.94
C GLU A 136 -3.32 28.12 5.85
N ASN A 137 -3.57 27.39 6.94
CA ASN A 137 -4.67 27.62 7.88
C ASN A 137 -4.29 28.50 9.08
N GLY A 138 -3.02 28.85 9.26
CA GLY A 138 -2.54 29.56 10.46
C GLY A 138 -2.66 28.74 11.74
N THR A 139 -2.47 27.42 11.66
CA THR A 139 -2.58 26.45 12.74
C THR A 139 -1.26 25.71 12.96
N THR A 140 -1.26 24.69 13.82
CA THR A 140 -0.12 23.80 14.04
C THR A 140 -0.34 22.45 13.39
N TYR A 141 0.74 21.70 13.17
CA TYR A 141 0.69 20.31 12.69
C TYR A 141 -0.24 19.46 13.56
N ASP A 142 -0.11 19.56 14.88
CA ASP A 142 -0.89 18.74 15.82
C ASP A 142 -2.39 19.06 15.74
N GLU A 143 -2.75 20.34 15.60
CA GLU A 143 -4.14 20.77 15.42
C GLU A 143 -4.74 20.22 14.12
N GLU A 144 -3.99 20.20 13.03
CA GLU A 144 -4.47 19.63 11.76
C GLU A 144 -4.62 18.10 11.84
N ILE A 145 -3.71 17.40 12.53
CA ILE A 145 -3.86 15.97 12.80
C ILE A 145 -5.08 15.71 13.68
N GLU A 146 -5.30 16.49 14.73
CA GLU A 146 -6.46 16.35 15.60
C GLU A 146 -7.77 16.56 14.84
N LYS A 147 -7.86 17.61 14.01
CA LYS A 147 -9.01 17.84 13.13
C LYS A 147 -9.28 16.61 12.25
N PHE A 148 -8.24 16.07 11.60
CA PHE A 148 -8.38 14.90 10.76
C PHE A 148 -8.87 13.68 11.56
N VAL A 149 -8.24 13.39 12.69
CA VAL A 149 -8.57 12.26 13.56
C VAL A 149 -10.03 12.31 14.03
N ASN A 150 -10.52 13.52 14.38
CA ASN A 150 -11.89 13.71 14.82
C ASN A 150 -12.89 13.59 13.66
N ASN A 151 -12.60 14.19 12.49
CA ASN A 151 -13.45 14.12 11.31
C ASN A 151 -13.60 12.67 10.80
N TRP A 152 -12.52 11.90 10.82
CA TRP A 152 -12.51 10.50 10.40
C TRP A 152 -12.90 9.53 11.51
N LYS A 153 -13.23 10.05 12.69
CA LYS A 153 -13.63 9.26 13.87
C LYS A 153 -12.66 8.12 14.15
N ILE A 154 -11.35 8.39 14.05
CA ILE A 154 -10.30 7.40 14.33
C ILE A 154 -10.37 7.03 15.82
N PRO A 155 -10.68 5.74 16.17
CA PRO A 155 -10.90 5.38 17.56
C PRO A 155 -9.69 5.61 18.48
N ALA A 156 -8.47 5.37 17.95
CA ALA A 156 -7.21 5.55 18.67
C ALA A 156 -6.86 7.02 18.97
N LYS A 157 -7.61 7.98 18.40
CA LYS A 157 -7.39 9.44 18.54
C LYS A 157 -5.98 9.91 18.15
N LYS A 158 -5.26 9.15 17.36
CA LYS A 158 -3.92 9.46 16.86
C LYS A 158 -3.59 8.69 15.59
N PHE A 159 -2.58 9.12 14.87
CA PHE A 159 -1.94 8.32 13.82
C PHE A 159 -1.02 7.27 14.44
N GLY A 160 -0.79 6.17 13.72
CA GLY A 160 0.18 5.15 14.09
C GLY A 160 1.62 5.62 13.83
N SER A 161 2.58 4.96 14.47
CA SER A 161 4.00 5.11 14.18
C SER A 161 4.38 4.31 12.93
N SER A 162 5.16 4.89 12.02
CA SER A 162 5.72 4.15 10.87
C SER A 162 6.71 3.08 11.31
N ASP A 163 7.45 3.30 12.42
CA ASP A 163 8.41 2.34 12.96
C ASP A 163 7.71 1.13 13.58
N ASP A 164 6.58 1.34 14.26
CA ASP A 164 5.76 0.23 14.77
C ASP A 164 5.21 -0.61 13.63
N LEU A 165 4.76 0.03 12.54
CA LEU A 165 4.33 -0.69 11.34
C LEU A 165 5.49 -1.46 10.71
N GLY A 166 6.67 -0.87 10.61
CA GLY A 166 7.87 -1.52 10.11
C GLY A 166 8.25 -2.74 10.95
N SER A 167 8.24 -2.60 12.27
CA SER A 167 8.48 -3.70 13.21
C SER A 167 7.45 -4.82 13.06
N PHE A 168 6.18 -4.48 12.88
CA PHE A 168 5.12 -5.45 12.63
C PHE A 168 5.33 -6.19 11.30
N VAL A 169 5.73 -5.48 10.24
CA VAL A 169 6.06 -6.11 8.93
C VAL A 169 7.21 -7.08 9.05
N ALA A 170 8.23 -6.76 9.86
CA ALA A 170 9.41 -7.59 10.05
C ALA A 170 9.13 -8.92 10.80
N MET A 171 7.95 -9.10 11.37
CA MET A 171 7.53 -10.35 12.03
C MET A 171 7.08 -11.43 11.04
N PHE A 172 6.81 -11.11 9.80
CA PHE A 172 6.34 -12.03 8.75
C PHE A 172 7.48 -12.59 7.93
#